data_c24a2318af46a224aea6b8e3444890d4
#
_entry.id   c24a2318af46a224aea6b8e3444890d4
#
_cell.length_a   1.000
_cell.length_b   1.000
_cell.length_c   1.000
_cell.angle_alpha   90.00
_cell.angle_beta   90.00
_cell.angle_gamma   90.00
#
_symmetry.space_group_name_H-M   'P 1'
#
loop_
_entity.id
_entity.type
_entity.pdbx_description
1 polymer ?
#
loop_
_entity_poly.entity_id
_entity_poly.type
_entity_poly.pdbx_seq_one_letter_code
_entity_poly.pdbx_strand_id
1 'polypeptide(L)'
;MISLIKKELKLTRKILLIWLGIIILLCVFAYIEYLSLKDSLPILVEMLNDFPRILMVMFGVSEDLNTALGWYGCIYFWVAILAYSYAIYLGISSIAKEKTQGTAEYLFTKPLGRNQIVIGKAAANVCNLFILAAVSGVCNYYTAIAPLGGLDQKNAALLTTVGLFLT
;
A
#
# COMPACT_ATOMS: atom_id res chain seq x y z
N MET A 1 9.41 26.20 -5.75
CA MET A 1 8.43 25.11 -5.57
C MET A 1 9.04 23.75 -5.87
N ILE A 2 9.56 23.49 -7.06
CA ILE A 2 10.18 22.20 -7.43
C ILE A 2 11.35 21.78 -6.52
N SER A 3 12.18 22.74 -6.11
CA SER A 3 13.30 22.48 -5.19
C SER A 3 12.83 22.05 -3.78
N LEU A 4 11.67 22.54 -3.32
CA LEU A 4 11.06 22.15 -2.06
C LEU A 4 10.56 20.71 -2.14
N ILE A 5 9.85 20.34 -3.22
CA ILE A 5 9.36 18.98 -3.45
C ILE A 5 10.53 17.99 -3.49
N LYS A 6 11.59 18.30 -4.22
CA LYS A 6 12.79 17.43 -4.28
C LYS A 6 13.45 17.25 -2.91
N LYS A 7 13.49 18.29 -2.08
CA LYS A 7 14.04 18.21 -0.72
C LYS A 7 13.17 17.29 0.15
N GLU A 8 11.84 17.44 0.12
CA GLU A 8 10.93 16.60 0.89
C GLU A 8 10.99 15.13 0.46
N LEU A 9 11.00 14.86 -0.84
CA LEU A 9 11.17 13.50 -1.38
C LEU A 9 12.50 12.86 -0.93
N LYS A 10 13.58 13.64 -0.88
CA LYS A 10 14.88 13.15 -0.39
C LYS A 10 14.84 12.82 1.11
N LEU A 11 14.13 13.62 1.91
CA LEU A 11 13.99 13.41 3.35
C LEU A 11 13.12 12.18 3.68
N THR A 12 12.08 11.92 2.88
CA THR A 12 11.16 10.79 3.08
C THR A 12 11.63 9.50 2.41
N ARG A 13 12.64 9.57 1.54
CA ARG A 13 13.13 8.43 0.74
C ARG A 13 13.46 7.19 1.58
N LYS A 14 14.16 7.35 2.71
CA LYS A 14 14.56 6.21 3.56
C LYS A 14 13.33 5.47 4.11
N ILE A 15 12.35 6.23 4.54
CA ILE A 15 11.11 5.69 5.11
C ILE A 15 10.28 5.03 4.01
N LEU A 16 10.17 5.67 2.84
CA LEU A 16 9.52 5.09 1.68
C LEU A 16 10.14 3.72 1.31
N LEU A 17 11.47 3.62 1.28
CA LEU A 17 12.16 2.37 0.96
C LEU A 17 11.89 1.27 1.99
N ILE A 18 11.76 1.61 3.28
CA ILE A 18 11.41 0.66 4.34
C ILE A 18 9.99 0.13 4.09
N TRP A 19 9.01 1.02 3.85
CA TRP A 19 7.63 0.62 3.60
C TRP A 19 7.48 -0.21 2.32
N LEU A 20 8.18 0.18 1.25
CA LEU A 20 8.24 -0.63 0.02
C LEU A 20 8.81 -2.02 0.29
N GLY A 21 9.89 -2.10 1.07
CA GLY A 21 10.48 -3.38 1.46
C GLY A 21 9.51 -4.29 2.22
N ILE A 22 8.73 -3.72 3.16
CA ILE A 22 7.71 -4.46 3.91
C ILE A 22 6.61 -4.99 2.98
N ILE A 23 6.10 -4.15 2.06
CA ILE A 23 5.06 -4.56 1.10
C ILE A 23 5.58 -5.65 0.16
N ILE A 24 6.78 -5.50 -0.38
CA ILE A 24 7.39 -6.50 -1.26
C ILE A 24 7.56 -7.83 -0.53
N LEU A 25 8.06 -7.80 0.71
CA LEU A 25 8.25 -8.98 1.53
C LEU A 25 6.92 -9.68 1.81
N LEU A 26 5.88 -8.92 2.14
CA LEU A 26 4.54 -9.45 2.36
C LEU A 26 3.99 -10.11 1.08
N CYS A 27 4.11 -9.47 -0.08
CA CYS A 27 3.66 -10.04 -1.35
C CYS A 27 4.40 -11.32 -1.70
N VAL A 28 5.73 -11.37 -1.52
CA VAL A 28 6.55 -12.56 -1.78
C VAL A 28 6.16 -13.70 -0.83
N PHE A 29 6.00 -13.41 0.46
CA PHE A 29 5.59 -14.38 1.45
C PHE A 29 4.22 -14.97 1.13
N ALA A 30 3.24 -14.12 0.80
CA ALA A 30 1.90 -14.52 0.40
C ALA A 30 1.89 -15.41 -0.85
N TYR A 31 2.77 -15.15 -1.81
CA TYR A 31 2.93 -15.98 -2.98
C TYR A 31 3.48 -17.37 -2.66
N ILE A 32 4.51 -17.45 -1.82
CA ILE A 32 5.08 -18.73 -1.36
C ILE A 32 4.02 -19.53 -0.59
N GLU A 33 3.26 -18.87 0.27
CA GLU A 33 2.18 -19.47 1.05
C GLU A 33 1.09 -20.03 0.14
N TYR A 34 0.66 -19.27 -0.87
CA TYR A 34 -0.30 -19.75 -1.87
C TYR A 34 0.18 -21.01 -2.58
N LEU A 35 1.43 -21.05 -3.03
CA LEU A 35 2.00 -22.25 -3.70
C LEU A 35 2.01 -23.47 -2.79
N SER A 36 2.23 -23.26 -1.50
CA SER A 36 2.27 -24.34 -0.50
C SER A 36 0.89 -24.87 -0.12
N LEU A 37 -0.12 -24.00 -0.15
CA LEU A 37 -1.46 -24.29 0.35
C LEU A 37 -2.48 -24.59 -0.75
N LYS A 38 -2.19 -24.31 -2.02
CA LYS A 38 -3.16 -24.41 -3.13
C LYS A 38 -3.90 -25.76 -3.19
N ASP A 39 -3.21 -26.86 -2.88
CA ASP A 39 -3.77 -28.21 -2.92
C ASP A 39 -4.63 -28.53 -1.67
N SER A 40 -4.43 -27.77 -0.58
CA SER A 40 -5.15 -27.92 0.70
C SER A 40 -6.22 -26.85 0.90
N LEU A 41 -6.34 -25.88 0.00
CA LEU A 41 -7.32 -24.78 0.11
C LEU A 41 -8.76 -25.26 0.30
N PRO A 42 -9.26 -26.30 -0.41
CA PRO A 42 -10.64 -26.78 -0.21
C PRO A 42 -10.91 -27.24 1.23
N ILE A 43 -9.96 -27.96 1.85
CA ILE A 43 -10.05 -28.43 3.23
C ILE A 43 -10.02 -27.26 4.19
N LEU A 44 -9.16 -26.26 3.91
CA LEU A 44 -9.01 -25.07 4.74
C LEU A 44 -10.27 -24.20 4.73
N VAL A 45 -10.91 -24.07 3.57
CA VAL A 45 -12.19 -23.34 3.42
C VAL A 45 -13.32 -24.07 4.16
N GLU A 46 -13.37 -25.40 4.13
CA GLU A 46 -14.35 -26.17 4.89
C GLU A 46 -14.19 -25.94 6.40
N MET A 47 -12.95 -25.90 6.90
CA MET A 47 -12.69 -25.56 8.31
C MET A 47 -13.06 -24.11 8.64
N LEU A 48 -12.88 -23.18 7.71
CA LEU A 48 -13.20 -21.77 7.92
C LEU A 48 -14.71 -21.50 7.92
N ASN A 49 -15.53 -22.35 7.28
CA ASN A 49 -16.99 -22.21 7.30
C ASN A 49 -17.60 -22.34 8.71
N ASP A 50 -16.88 -22.98 9.64
CA ASP A 50 -17.28 -23.08 11.03
C ASP A 50 -16.97 -21.79 11.84
N PHE A 51 -16.21 -20.85 11.26
CA PHE A 51 -15.88 -19.59 11.94
C PHE A 51 -17.00 -18.54 11.79
N PRO A 52 -17.21 -17.71 12.80
CA PRO A 52 -18.13 -16.59 12.70
C PRO A 52 -17.77 -15.67 11.54
N ARG A 53 -18.76 -15.31 10.73
CA ARG A 53 -18.58 -14.44 9.54
C ARG A 53 -17.85 -13.14 9.86
N ILE A 54 -18.04 -12.60 11.06
CA ILE A 54 -17.38 -11.36 11.50
C ILE A 54 -15.85 -11.51 11.56
N LEU A 55 -15.35 -12.67 11.98
CA LEU A 55 -13.91 -12.93 12.00
C LEU A 55 -13.34 -13.04 10.58
N MET A 56 -14.04 -13.70 9.67
CA MET A 56 -13.62 -13.81 8.28
C MET A 56 -13.48 -12.43 7.64
N VAL A 57 -14.46 -11.55 7.83
CA VAL A 57 -14.41 -10.17 7.32
C VAL A 57 -13.24 -9.39 7.93
N MET A 58 -12.98 -9.55 9.23
CA MET A 58 -11.86 -8.88 9.91
C MET A 58 -10.49 -9.29 9.36
N PHE A 59 -10.34 -10.51 8.86
CA PHE A 59 -9.11 -11.01 8.23
C PHE A 59 -9.07 -10.79 6.72
N GLY A 60 -10.11 -10.15 6.13
CA GLY A 60 -10.19 -9.93 4.70
C GLY A 60 -10.51 -11.21 3.90
N VAL A 61 -11.00 -12.24 4.57
CA VAL A 61 -11.35 -13.53 3.97
C VAL A 61 -12.71 -13.39 3.28
N SER A 62 -12.73 -13.52 1.95
CA SER A 62 -13.96 -13.60 1.15
C SER A 62 -14.47 -15.03 1.06
N GLU A 63 -15.75 -15.21 0.69
CA GLU A 63 -16.37 -16.52 0.52
C GLU A 63 -15.68 -17.40 -0.56
N ASP A 64 -14.90 -16.79 -1.45
CA ASP A 64 -14.27 -17.46 -2.61
C ASP A 64 -12.77 -17.74 -2.42
N LEU A 65 -12.31 -18.04 -1.21
CA LEU A 65 -10.90 -18.37 -0.94
C LEU A 65 -10.34 -19.53 -1.78
N ASN A 66 -11.22 -20.41 -2.27
CA ASN A 66 -10.83 -21.48 -3.19
C ASN A 66 -10.34 -20.97 -4.54
N THR A 67 -10.65 -19.70 -4.84
CA THR A 67 -10.20 -19.08 -6.07
C THR A 67 -8.93 -18.26 -5.78
N ALA A 68 -8.06 -18.22 -6.75
CA ALA A 68 -6.90 -17.38 -6.69
C ALA A 68 -7.24 -15.89 -6.48
N LEU A 69 -8.40 -15.46 -6.96
CA LEU A 69 -8.92 -14.12 -6.77
C LEU A 69 -9.29 -13.85 -5.32
N GLY A 70 -9.93 -14.81 -4.65
CA GLY A 70 -10.28 -14.70 -3.23
C GLY A 70 -9.04 -14.64 -2.34
N TRP A 71 -8.03 -15.48 -2.62
CA TRP A 71 -6.75 -15.40 -1.94
C TRP A 71 -6.07 -14.04 -2.12
N TYR A 72 -6.08 -13.54 -3.36
CA TYR A 72 -5.57 -12.21 -3.67
C TYR A 72 -6.32 -11.11 -2.91
N GLY A 73 -7.65 -11.20 -2.79
CA GLY A 73 -8.45 -10.26 -2.02
C GLY A 73 -8.02 -10.16 -0.55
N CYS A 74 -7.70 -11.31 0.08
CA CYS A 74 -7.17 -11.36 1.43
C CYS A 74 -5.82 -10.62 1.54
N ILE A 75 -4.89 -10.88 0.63
CA ILE A 75 -3.58 -10.20 0.60
C ILE A 75 -3.73 -8.70 0.36
N TYR A 76 -4.59 -8.32 -0.58
CA TYR A 76 -4.87 -6.93 -0.89
C TYR A 76 -5.37 -6.15 0.33
N PHE A 77 -6.21 -6.75 1.16
CA PHE A 77 -6.68 -6.16 2.41
C PHE A 77 -5.51 -5.76 3.33
N TRP A 78 -4.53 -6.63 3.51
CA TRP A 78 -3.34 -6.35 4.33
C TRP A 78 -2.43 -5.31 3.69
N VAL A 79 -2.24 -5.35 2.38
CA VAL A 79 -1.49 -4.32 1.64
C VAL A 79 -2.16 -2.96 1.77
N ALA A 80 -3.49 -2.89 1.71
CA ALA A 80 -4.24 -1.66 1.88
C ALA A 80 -4.05 -1.06 3.28
N ILE A 81 -4.12 -1.88 4.34
CA ILE A 81 -3.86 -1.43 5.72
C ILE A 81 -2.45 -0.81 5.83
N LEU A 82 -1.44 -1.43 5.24
CA LEU A 82 -0.08 -0.89 5.23
C LEU A 82 0.00 0.43 4.46
N ALA A 83 -0.65 0.52 3.30
CA ALA A 83 -0.67 1.73 2.48
C ALA A 83 -1.35 2.91 3.22
N TYR A 84 -2.50 2.67 3.88
CA TYR A 84 -3.17 3.67 4.70
C TYR A 84 -2.32 4.09 5.91
N SER A 85 -1.67 3.15 6.58
CA SER A 85 -0.77 3.45 7.70
C SER A 85 0.38 4.36 7.26
N TYR A 86 0.94 4.10 6.08
CA TYR A 86 1.97 4.97 5.49
C TYR A 86 1.44 6.35 5.14
N ALA A 87 0.23 6.45 4.57
CA ALA A 87 -0.40 7.74 4.26
C ALA A 87 -0.61 8.60 5.51
N ILE A 88 -1.12 7.99 6.60
CA ILE A 88 -1.29 8.64 7.89
C ILE A 88 0.07 9.12 8.43
N TYR A 89 1.09 8.27 8.38
CA TYR A 89 2.44 8.62 8.80
C TYR A 89 2.99 9.82 8.01
N LEU A 90 2.83 9.85 6.69
CA LEU A 90 3.25 10.99 5.86
C LEU A 90 2.53 12.28 6.25
N GLY A 91 1.21 12.21 6.46
CA GLY A 91 0.41 13.36 6.87
C GLY A 91 0.91 13.98 8.19
N ILE A 92 1.04 13.16 9.22
CA ILE A 92 1.51 13.57 10.53
C ILE A 92 2.95 14.08 10.47
N SER A 93 3.85 13.35 9.80
CA SER A 93 5.27 13.71 9.76
C SER A 93 5.57 15.00 9.00
N SER A 94 4.74 15.35 8.03
CA SER A 94 4.89 16.59 7.26
C SER A 94 4.75 17.85 8.12
N ILE A 95 3.91 17.79 9.17
CA ILE A 95 3.66 18.91 10.07
C ILE A 95 4.58 18.82 11.29
N ALA A 96 4.72 17.64 11.87
CA ALA A 96 5.45 17.43 13.11
C ALA A 96 6.96 17.74 12.98
N LYS A 97 7.58 17.40 11.86
CA LYS A 97 9.02 17.62 11.64
C LYS A 97 9.43 19.08 11.76
N GLU A 98 8.64 19.99 11.25
CA GLU A 98 8.96 21.42 11.31
C GLU A 98 8.94 21.95 12.74
N LYS A 99 7.98 21.48 13.53
CA LYS A 99 7.86 21.86 14.94
C LYS A 99 9.02 21.31 15.77
N THR A 100 9.39 20.04 15.53
CA THR A 100 10.44 19.36 16.31
C THR A 100 11.85 19.83 15.95
N GLN A 101 12.08 20.21 14.69
CA GLN A 101 13.41 20.65 14.23
C GLN A 101 13.67 22.15 14.43
N GLY A 102 12.71 22.92 14.97
CA GLY A 102 12.84 24.37 15.14
C GLY A 102 13.00 25.15 13.82
N THR A 103 12.79 24.47 12.68
CA THR A 103 12.97 25.04 11.34
C THR A 103 11.78 25.88 10.89
N ALA A 104 10.71 25.92 11.67
CA ALA A 104 9.53 26.72 11.38
C ALA A 104 9.89 28.22 11.21
N GLU A 105 10.69 28.77 12.11
CA GLU A 105 11.11 30.17 12.04
C GLU A 105 11.97 30.46 10.80
N TYR A 106 12.89 29.56 10.47
CA TYR A 106 13.73 29.66 9.26
C TYR A 106 12.93 29.55 7.96
N LEU A 107 11.86 28.76 7.96
CA LEU A 107 10.99 28.62 6.80
C LEU A 107 10.18 29.89 6.52
N PHE A 108 9.81 30.62 7.59
CA PHE A 108 9.07 31.87 7.49
C PHE A 108 9.94 33.08 7.11
N THR A 109 11.26 32.98 7.21
CA THR A 109 12.18 34.04 6.73
C THR A 109 12.43 33.97 5.21
N LYS A 110 12.04 32.87 4.54
CA LYS A 110 12.10 32.80 3.09
C LYS A 110 10.94 33.55 2.44
N PRO A 111 11.14 34.14 1.25
CA PRO A 111 10.09 34.86 0.52
C PRO A 111 9.09 33.90 -0.16
N LEU A 112 8.64 32.87 0.57
CA LEU A 112 7.67 31.89 0.12
C LEU A 112 6.39 32.05 0.94
N GLY A 113 5.25 32.20 0.26
CA GLY A 113 3.96 32.24 0.92
C GLY A 113 3.65 30.94 1.68
N ARG A 114 2.98 31.02 2.82
CA ARG A 114 2.56 29.86 3.63
C ARG A 114 1.84 28.79 2.78
N ASN A 115 0.97 29.22 1.88
CA ASN A 115 0.24 28.31 0.98
C ASN A 115 1.17 27.54 0.03
N GLN A 116 2.23 28.17 -0.46
CA GLN A 116 3.19 27.51 -1.35
C GLN A 116 3.99 26.39 -0.64
N ILE A 117 4.26 26.58 0.66
CA ILE A 117 4.95 25.59 1.48
C ILE A 117 4.03 24.39 1.71
N VAL A 118 2.78 24.61 2.10
CA VAL A 118 1.79 23.54 2.34
C VAL A 118 1.51 22.75 1.06
N ILE A 119 1.26 23.45 -0.05
CA ILE A 119 1.02 22.81 -1.36
C ILE A 119 2.24 22.01 -1.80
N GLY A 120 3.46 22.55 -1.63
CA GLY A 120 4.69 21.83 -1.99
C GLY A 120 4.90 20.53 -1.20
N LYS A 121 4.54 20.52 0.09
CA LYS A 121 4.59 19.35 0.95
C LYS A 121 3.50 18.33 0.59
N ALA A 122 2.27 18.81 0.38
CA ALA A 122 1.18 17.95 -0.05
C ALA A 122 1.51 17.26 -1.39
N ALA A 123 2.05 18.02 -2.36
CA ALA A 123 2.49 17.46 -3.64
C ALA A 123 3.59 16.40 -3.47
N ALA A 124 4.57 16.61 -2.58
CA ALA A 124 5.59 15.61 -2.29
C ALA A 124 5.01 14.34 -1.66
N ASN A 125 4.03 14.46 -0.76
CA ASN A 125 3.35 13.32 -0.15
C ASN A 125 2.53 12.54 -1.18
N VAL A 126 1.81 13.23 -2.07
CA VAL A 126 1.07 12.59 -3.18
C VAL A 126 2.03 11.83 -4.10
N CYS A 127 3.19 12.41 -4.45
CA CYS A 127 4.21 11.70 -5.22
C CYS A 127 4.72 10.44 -4.51
N ASN A 128 4.94 10.49 -3.19
CA ASN A 128 5.36 9.33 -2.41
C ASN A 128 4.29 8.22 -2.40
N LEU A 129 3.02 8.59 -2.21
CA LEU A 129 1.90 7.64 -2.25
C LEU A 129 1.76 7.03 -3.65
N PHE A 130 1.90 7.84 -4.69
CA PHE A 130 1.86 7.35 -6.07
C PHE A 130 2.97 6.32 -6.35
N ILE A 131 4.20 6.58 -5.88
CA ILE A 131 5.32 5.64 -6.02
C ILE A 131 5.02 4.33 -5.26
N LEU A 132 4.52 4.43 -4.03
CA LEU A 132 4.17 3.27 -3.23
C LEU A 132 3.05 2.45 -3.91
N ALA A 133 1.98 3.10 -4.38
CA ALA A 133 0.88 2.45 -5.08
C ALA A 133 1.34 1.79 -6.39
N ALA A 134 2.19 2.46 -7.18
CA ALA A 134 2.72 1.90 -8.43
C ALA A 134 3.56 0.64 -8.17
N VAL A 135 4.47 0.69 -7.19
CA VAL A 135 5.33 -0.46 -6.86
C VAL A 135 4.49 -1.61 -6.27
N SER A 136 3.57 -1.32 -5.34
CA SER A 136 2.68 -2.36 -4.79
C SER A 136 1.78 -2.97 -5.86
N GLY A 137 1.26 -2.18 -6.80
CA GLY A 137 0.49 -2.67 -7.95
C GLY A 137 1.30 -3.61 -8.84
N VAL A 138 2.56 -3.25 -9.15
CA VAL A 138 3.46 -4.12 -9.93
C VAL A 138 3.77 -5.41 -9.17
N CYS A 139 4.07 -5.34 -7.88
CA CYS A 139 4.30 -6.53 -7.05
C CYS A 139 3.08 -7.45 -7.03
N ASN A 140 1.89 -6.89 -6.79
CA ASN A 140 0.64 -7.63 -6.81
C ASN A 140 0.37 -8.28 -8.17
N TYR A 141 0.65 -7.58 -9.27
CA TYR A 141 0.51 -8.14 -10.61
C TYR A 141 1.38 -9.39 -10.79
N TYR A 142 2.65 -9.33 -10.43
CA TYR A 142 3.56 -10.47 -10.62
C TYR A 142 3.29 -11.61 -9.64
N THR A 143 2.92 -11.33 -8.40
CA THR A 143 2.73 -12.36 -7.38
C THR A 143 1.36 -13.03 -7.44
N ALA A 144 0.32 -12.29 -7.80
CA ALA A 144 -1.04 -12.82 -7.82
C ALA A 144 -1.49 -13.34 -9.20
N ILE A 145 -0.97 -12.78 -10.28
CA ILE A 145 -1.56 -12.96 -11.61
C ILE A 145 -0.68 -13.77 -12.55
N ALA A 146 0.64 -13.62 -12.48
CA ALA A 146 1.56 -14.36 -13.33
C ALA A 146 1.39 -15.89 -13.22
N PRO A 147 1.11 -16.48 -12.04
CA PRO A 147 0.90 -17.91 -11.90
C PRO A 147 -0.46 -18.43 -12.35
N LEU A 148 -1.44 -17.58 -12.54
CA LEU A 148 -2.86 -17.95 -12.66
C LEU A 148 -3.42 -17.94 -14.09
N GLY A 149 -2.65 -17.49 -15.08
CA GLY A 149 -2.81 -17.80 -16.50
C GLY A 149 -4.13 -17.45 -17.23
N GLY A 150 -5.08 -16.69 -16.65
CA GLY A 150 -6.39 -16.41 -17.25
C GLY A 150 -6.64 -14.93 -17.57
N LEU A 151 -7.45 -14.67 -18.62
CA LEU A 151 -7.85 -13.31 -19.04
C LEU A 151 -8.68 -12.57 -17.96
N ASP A 152 -9.53 -13.27 -17.23
CA ASP A 152 -10.35 -12.72 -16.14
C ASP A 152 -9.51 -12.22 -14.96
N GLN A 153 -8.38 -12.84 -14.77
CA GLN A 153 -7.43 -12.49 -13.71
C GLN A 153 -6.65 -11.21 -14.03
N LYS A 154 -6.37 -10.92 -15.29
CA LYS A 154 -5.77 -9.64 -15.72
C LYS A 154 -6.71 -8.47 -15.43
N ASN A 155 -8.00 -8.65 -15.64
CA ASN A 155 -9.01 -7.63 -15.35
C ASN A 155 -9.17 -7.38 -13.84
N ALA A 156 -9.11 -8.44 -13.04
CA ALA A 156 -9.15 -8.33 -11.59
C ALA A 156 -7.93 -7.59 -11.01
N ALA A 157 -6.75 -7.82 -11.57
CA ALA A 157 -5.54 -7.11 -11.17
C ALA A 157 -5.55 -5.64 -11.56
N LEU A 158 -6.06 -5.33 -12.74
CA LEU A 158 -6.25 -3.95 -13.15
C LEU A 158 -7.24 -3.24 -12.21
N LEU A 159 -8.34 -3.89 -11.84
CA LEU A 159 -9.32 -3.34 -10.90
C LEU A 159 -8.73 -3.12 -9.50
N THR A 160 -7.91 -4.02 -9.01
CA THR A 160 -7.28 -3.86 -7.68
C THR A 160 -6.16 -2.83 -7.68
N THR A 161 -5.37 -2.74 -8.75
CA THR A 161 -4.40 -1.64 -8.89
C THR A 161 -5.08 -0.29 -9.02
N VAL A 162 -6.14 -0.20 -9.81
CA VAL A 162 -6.96 1.01 -9.93
C VAL A 162 -7.66 1.33 -8.62
N GLY A 163 -8.17 0.34 -7.89
CA GLY A 163 -8.76 0.52 -6.56
C GLY A 163 -7.79 1.15 -5.55
N LEU A 164 -6.51 0.77 -5.55
CA LEU A 164 -5.46 1.40 -4.73
C LEU A 164 -5.20 2.88 -5.07
N PHE A 165 -5.53 3.31 -6.29
CA PHE A 165 -5.36 4.70 -6.71
C PHE A 165 -6.62 5.54 -6.45
N LEU A 166 -7.79 4.92 -6.30
CA LEU A 166 -9.08 5.62 -6.14
C LEU A 166 -9.51 5.75 -4.67
N THR A 167 -8.90 5.04 -3.74
CA THR A 167 -9.11 5.14 -2.29
C THR A 167 -8.01 5.94 -1.61
#